data_942b1cb66845f7054d1b58fd8739ae80
#
_entry.id   942b1cb66845f7054d1b58fd8739ae80
#
_cell.length_a   1.000
_cell.length_b   1.000
_cell.length_c   1.000
_cell.angle_alpha   90.00
_cell.angle_beta   90.00
_cell.angle_gamma   90.00
#
_symmetry.space_group_name_H-M   'P 1'
#
loop_
_entity.id
_entity.type
_entity.pdbx_description
1 polymer ?
#
loop_
_entity_poly.entity_id
_entity_poly.type
_entity_poly.pdbx_seq_one_letter_code
_entity_poly.pdbx_strand_id
1 'polypeptide(L)'
;EEYPWPKSESFDYSNYEFVLKNLPEGMKMLVCPSSGVFEISSESLLGFEGMSYLLYEDYELVKAVFDRVGETIYRFYENLITLDNVEGIFQGDDLGFKTSTILSPKYLRALVLPWHKRYAELAHRYNKMYWFHCCGYILEIIEDLIEDVRVDAIHSFQDDILPVTEFKKRYGDRVAALGGVDVDKLCRLEERELRSYVRSILECCMPTRCALGSGNSVTNYVPVENYLIMLDEGVRYC
;
A
#
# COMPACT_ATOMS: atom_id res chain seq x y z
N GLU A 1 23.56 -5.73 17.37
CA GLU A 1 24.44 -4.54 17.40
C GLU A 1 25.44 -4.51 16.24
N GLU A 2 25.87 -5.67 15.72
CA GLU A 2 26.88 -5.79 14.65
C GLU A 2 26.30 -5.74 13.22
N TYR A 3 24.98 -5.76 13.04
CA TYR A 3 24.36 -5.68 11.71
C TYR A 3 24.65 -4.31 11.08
N PRO A 4 25.08 -4.25 9.80
CA PRO A 4 25.48 -3.01 9.13
C PRO A 4 24.23 -2.21 8.67
N TRP A 5 23.50 -1.65 9.63
CA TRP A 5 22.32 -0.84 9.33
C TRP A 5 22.65 0.34 8.42
N PRO A 6 21.83 0.59 7.39
CA PRO A 6 22.03 1.76 6.54
C PRO A 6 21.90 3.05 7.34
N LYS A 7 22.79 3.99 7.05
CA LYS A 7 22.73 5.34 7.65
C LYS A 7 21.94 6.25 6.73
N SER A 8 21.15 7.16 7.29
CA SER A 8 20.33 8.09 6.52
C SER A 8 21.15 8.96 5.54
N GLU A 9 22.39 9.28 5.92
CA GLU A 9 23.32 10.06 5.09
C GLU A 9 23.81 9.29 3.86
N SER A 10 23.65 7.96 3.84
CA SER A 10 24.05 7.10 2.73
C SER A 10 22.92 6.80 1.74
N PHE A 11 21.73 7.30 1.95
CA PHE A 11 20.62 7.07 1.03
C PHE A 11 20.84 7.83 -0.28
N ASP A 12 20.68 7.13 -1.39
CA ASP A 12 20.76 7.72 -2.72
C ASP A 12 19.36 8.14 -3.19
N TYR A 13 19.15 9.44 -3.32
CA TYR A 13 17.89 10.03 -3.80
C TYR A 13 17.94 10.49 -5.26
N SER A 14 19.04 10.22 -5.97
CA SER A 14 19.28 10.73 -7.33
C SER A 14 18.16 10.37 -8.32
N ASN A 15 17.58 9.16 -8.21
CA ASN A 15 16.46 8.77 -9.05
C ASN A 15 15.20 9.59 -8.77
N TYR A 16 14.90 9.88 -7.51
CA TYR A 16 13.77 10.74 -7.14
C TYR A 16 13.95 12.16 -7.65
N GLU A 17 15.13 12.72 -7.47
CA GLU A 17 15.48 14.06 -7.97
C GLU A 17 15.39 14.12 -9.50
N PHE A 18 15.89 13.08 -10.19
CA PHE A 18 15.79 12.98 -11.65
C PHE A 18 14.33 12.95 -12.11
N VAL A 19 13.48 12.10 -11.50
CA VAL A 19 12.06 12.01 -11.84
C VAL A 19 11.37 13.35 -11.59
N LEU A 20 11.59 13.97 -10.43
CA LEU A 20 10.97 15.26 -10.07
C LEU A 20 11.31 16.39 -11.05
N LYS A 21 12.55 16.42 -11.55
CA LYS A 21 12.99 17.41 -12.55
C LYS A 21 12.36 17.19 -13.94
N ASN A 22 11.89 15.97 -14.23
CA ASN A 22 11.37 15.58 -15.54
C ASN A 22 9.88 15.25 -15.51
N LEU A 23 9.17 15.54 -14.43
CA LEU A 23 7.71 15.33 -14.37
C LEU A 23 7.01 16.22 -15.42
N PRO A 24 6.08 15.64 -16.21
CA PRO A 24 5.20 16.43 -17.06
C PRO A 24 4.42 17.47 -16.25
N GLU A 25 4.05 18.56 -16.91
CA GLU A 25 3.24 19.61 -16.29
C GLU A 25 1.93 19.04 -15.70
N GLY A 26 1.63 19.41 -14.47
CA GLY A 26 0.44 18.94 -13.75
C GLY A 26 0.59 17.58 -13.07
N MET A 27 1.67 16.82 -13.33
CA MET A 27 1.93 15.56 -12.62
C MET A 27 2.61 15.79 -11.27
N LYS A 28 2.33 14.86 -10.35
CA LYS A 28 2.91 14.85 -9.01
C LYS A 28 3.46 13.46 -8.71
N MET A 29 4.34 13.36 -7.74
CA MET A 29 4.96 12.10 -7.34
C MET A 29 4.51 11.67 -5.94
N LEU A 30 4.24 10.39 -5.78
CA LEU A 30 4.17 9.73 -4.49
C LEU A 30 5.48 8.96 -4.28
N VAL A 31 6.05 9.07 -3.09
CA VAL A 31 7.29 8.37 -2.76
C VAL A 31 7.02 7.03 -2.11
N CYS A 32 7.81 6.02 -2.46
CA CYS A 32 7.66 4.66 -1.97
C CYS A 32 9.04 4.04 -1.76
N PRO A 33 9.33 3.40 -0.62
CA PRO A 33 10.46 2.52 -0.50
C PRO A 33 10.15 1.19 -1.20
N SER A 34 11.10 0.31 -1.29
CA SER A 34 10.92 -0.99 -1.96
C SER A 34 9.96 -1.93 -1.22
N SER A 35 9.79 -1.77 0.10
CA SER A 35 8.99 -2.66 0.95
C SER A 35 8.67 -2.00 2.30
N GLY A 36 7.76 -2.59 3.08
CA GLY A 36 7.31 -2.08 4.36
C GLY A 36 8.09 -2.58 5.58
N VAL A 37 7.69 -2.10 6.74
CA VAL A 37 8.35 -2.45 8.00
C VAL A 37 8.15 -3.92 8.35
N PHE A 38 6.98 -4.48 8.06
CA PHE A 38 6.69 -5.89 8.30
C PHE A 38 7.49 -6.79 7.36
N GLU A 39 7.39 -6.56 6.04
CA GLU A 39 8.06 -7.38 5.03
C GLU A 39 9.59 -7.37 5.21
N ILE A 40 10.21 -6.20 5.41
CA ILE A 40 11.65 -6.13 5.63
C ILE A 40 12.05 -6.89 6.90
N SER A 41 11.31 -6.69 7.99
CA SER A 41 11.65 -7.34 9.26
C SER A 41 11.42 -8.85 9.23
N SER A 42 10.27 -9.29 8.67
CA SER A 42 9.88 -10.70 8.68
C SER A 42 10.51 -11.52 7.56
N GLU A 43 10.63 -10.97 6.34
CA GLU A 43 11.10 -11.74 5.20
C GLU A 43 12.62 -11.61 5.00
N SER A 44 13.13 -10.36 5.08
CA SER A 44 14.52 -10.08 4.72
C SER A 44 15.49 -10.28 5.89
N LEU A 45 15.08 -10.00 7.14
CA LEU A 45 15.98 -10.00 8.29
C LEU A 45 15.83 -11.22 9.19
N LEU A 46 14.62 -11.51 9.66
CA LEU A 46 14.38 -12.58 10.65
C LEU A 46 13.97 -13.92 10.02
N GLY A 47 13.37 -13.89 8.83
CA GLY A 47 12.64 -15.01 8.28
C GLY A 47 11.31 -15.26 9.03
N PHE A 48 10.25 -15.70 8.34
CA PHE A 48 8.95 -15.95 8.99
C PHE A 48 9.04 -16.99 10.12
N GLU A 49 9.77 -18.07 9.89
CA GLU A 49 9.95 -19.10 10.90
C GLU A 49 10.74 -18.57 12.10
N GLY A 50 11.88 -17.91 11.86
CA GLY A 50 12.72 -17.30 12.89
C GLY A 50 11.96 -16.27 13.71
N MET A 51 11.25 -15.37 13.05
CA MET A 51 10.40 -14.38 13.72
C MET A 51 9.32 -15.06 14.59
N SER A 52 8.70 -16.14 14.09
CA SER A 52 7.64 -16.82 14.83
C SER A 52 8.16 -17.43 16.14
N TYR A 53 9.33 -18.02 16.15
CA TYR A 53 9.98 -18.50 17.38
C TYR A 53 10.38 -17.34 18.30
N LEU A 54 11.03 -16.31 17.76
CA LEU A 54 11.52 -15.17 18.54
C LEU A 54 10.40 -14.35 19.19
N LEU A 55 9.21 -14.32 18.62
CA LEU A 55 8.05 -13.67 19.25
C LEU A 55 7.71 -14.26 20.64
N TYR A 56 8.08 -15.52 20.89
CA TYR A 56 7.89 -16.19 22.18
C TYR A 56 9.17 -16.24 23.02
N GLU A 57 10.33 -16.39 22.40
CA GLU A 57 11.60 -16.60 23.07
C GLU A 57 12.32 -15.28 23.42
N ASP A 58 12.26 -14.29 22.51
CA ASP A 58 12.92 -12.98 22.63
C ASP A 58 12.12 -11.89 21.90
N TYR A 59 10.98 -11.52 22.47
CA TYR A 59 10.12 -10.47 21.93
C TYR A 59 10.83 -9.12 21.80
N GLU A 60 11.73 -8.80 22.73
CA GLU A 60 12.46 -7.53 22.73
C GLU A 60 13.42 -7.43 21.54
N LEU A 61 14.03 -8.52 21.12
CA LEU A 61 14.84 -8.57 19.91
C LEU A 61 13.97 -8.32 18.66
N VAL A 62 12.82 -8.99 18.56
CA VAL A 62 11.89 -8.77 17.44
C VAL A 62 11.48 -7.30 17.38
N LYS A 63 11.05 -6.76 18.51
CA LYS A 63 10.65 -5.35 18.62
C LYS A 63 11.78 -4.41 18.21
N ALA A 64 12.99 -4.65 18.68
CA ALA A 64 14.16 -3.84 18.32
C ALA A 64 14.47 -3.85 16.82
N VAL A 65 14.28 -5.01 16.13
CA VAL A 65 14.44 -5.11 14.67
C VAL A 65 13.35 -4.28 13.97
N PHE A 66 12.08 -4.46 14.35
CA PHE A 66 10.97 -3.68 13.77
C PHE A 66 11.15 -2.17 13.99
N ASP A 67 11.56 -1.77 15.17
CA ASP A 67 11.82 -0.36 15.49
C ASP A 67 12.98 0.19 14.64
N ARG A 68 14.02 -0.59 14.43
CA ARG A 68 15.17 -0.15 13.61
C ARG A 68 14.81 -0.01 12.14
N VAL A 69 14.06 -0.98 11.58
CA VAL A 69 13.54 -0.90 10.20
C VAL A 69 12.61 0.28 10.05
N GLY A 70 11.65 0.41 10.97
CA GLY A 70 10.67 1.49 10.94
C GLY A 70 11.31 2.88 11.00
N GLU A 71 12.30 3.07 11.88
CA GLU A 71 13.05 4.33 11.95
C GLU A 71 13.85 4.60 10.66
N THR A 72 14.43 3.56 10.05
CA THR A 72 15.16 3.68 8.78
C THR A 72 14.23 4.17 7.65
N ILE A 73 13.04 3.57 7.52
CA ILE A 73 12.02 4.00 6.55
C ILE A 73 11.53 5.42 6.86
N TYR A 74 11.33 5.76 8.14
CA TYR A 74 10.92 7.10 8.54
C TYR A 74 11.94 8.16 8.08
N ARG A 75 13.23 7.92 8.29
CA ARG A 75 14.31 8.82 7.85
C ARG A 75 14.37 8.96 6.34
N PHE A 76 14.10 7.86 5.62
CA PHE A 76 13.99 7.92 4.16
C PHE A 76 12.88 8.87 3.72
N TYR A 77 11.69 8.78 4.31
CA TYR A 77 10.57 9.67 4.00
C TYR A 77 10.80 11.12 4.41
N GLU A 78 11.42 11.33 5.58
CA GLU A 78 11.68 12.67 6.13
C GLU A 78 12.48 13.54 5.16
N ASN A 79 13.40 12.95 4.41
CA ASN A 79 14.19 13.65 3.40
C ASN A 79 13.41 13.95 2.09
N LEU A 80 12.49 13.06 1.70
CA LEU A 80 11.77 13.18 0.43
C LEU A 80 10.48 14.00 0.54
N ILE A 81 9.82 13.95 1.69
CA ILE A 81 8.50 14.55 1.84
C ILE A 81 8.50 16.08 1.72
N THR A 82 9.64 16.71 1.91
CA THR A 82 9.80 18.17 1.81
C THR A 82 10.02 18.66 0.39
N LEU A 83 10.31 17.76 -0.56
CA LEU A 83 10.60 18.12 -1.94
C LEU A 83 9.35 18.64 -2.67
N ASP A 84 9.57 19.63 -3.54
CA ASP A 84 8.52 20.16 -4.42
C ASP A 84 8.02 19.06 -5.36
N ASN A 85 6.72 19.08 -5.68
CA ASN A 85 6.02 18.06 -6.51
C ASN A 85 5.94 16.64 -5.91
N VAL A 86 6.43 16.40 -4.70
CA VAL A 86 6.05 15.24 -3.91
C VAL A 86 4.73 15.54 -3.21
N GLU A 87 3.69 14.73 -3.45
CA GLU A 87 2.34 14.96 -2.90
C GLU A 87 1.95 13.92 -1.83
N GLY A 88 2.80 12.95 -1.57
CA GLY A 88 2.53 11.97 -0.53
C GLY A 88 3.47 10.78 -0.53
N ILE A 89 3.10 9.85 0.32
CA ILE A 89 3.75 8.56 0.49
C ILE A 89 2.80 7.49 -0.03
N PHE A 90 3.30 6.51 -0.77
CA PHE A 90 2.58 5.29 -1.13
C PHE A 90 3.32 4.09 -0.54
N GLN A 91 2.97 3.68 0.67
CA GLN A 91 3.63 2.61 1.39
C GLN A 91 3.01 1.25 1.07
N GLY A 92 3.83 0.31 0.62
CA GLY A 92 3.48 -1.11 0.57
C GLY A 92 3.96 -1.85 1.80
N ASP A 93 3.10 -2.71 2.37
CA ASP A 93 3.46 -3.62 3.45
C ASP A 93 2.39 -4.74 3.55
N ASP A 94 2.70 -5.95 3.13
CA ASP A 94 1.73 -7.02 3.00
C ASP A 94 1.44 -7.71 4.36
N LEU A 95 0.39 -7.27 5.03
CA LEU A 95 -0.01 -7.73 6.38
C LEU A 95 -1.06 -8.84 6.35
N GLY A 96 -1.71 -9.06 5.20
CA GLY A 96 -2.83 -9.99 5.06
C GLY A 96 -2.46 -11.29 4.35
N PHE A 97 -3.11 -12.37 4.77
CA PHE A 97 -3.18 -13.63 4.04
C PHE A 97 -4.59 -13.78 3.44
N LYS A 98 -4.92 -14.94 2.88
CA LYS A 98 -6.23 -15.14 2.22
C LYS A 98 -7.42 -15.03 3.18
N THR A 99 -7.27 -15.47 4.43
CA THR A 99 -8.37 -15.63 5.39
C THR A 99 -8.17 -14.91 6.72
N SER A 100 -7.00 -14.34 6.94
CA SER A 100 -6.62 -13.66 8.18
C SER A 100 -5.45 -12.71 7.93
N THR A 101 -5.07 -11.92 8.92
CA THR A 101 -3.76 -11.27 8.95
C THR A 101 -2.63 -12.30 9.11
N ILE A 102 -1.43 -12.02 8.59
CA ILE A 102 -0.25 -12.92 8.70
C ILE A 102 0.19 -13.05 10.15
N LEU A 103 0.35 -11.93 10.84
CA LEU A 103 0.50 -11.90 12.30
C LEU A 103 -0.84 -11.62 12.96
N SER A 104 -1.01 -12.07 14.20
CA SER A 104 -2.20 -11.69 14.95
C SER A 104 -2.34 -10.16 15.05
N PRO A 105 -3.55 -9.62 15.09
CA PRO A 105 -3.77 -8.18 15.23
C PRO A 105 -3.05 -7.56 16.43
N LYS A 106 -2.86 -8.35 17.51
CA LYS A 106 -2.10 -7.91 18.68
C LYS A 106 -0.66 -7.53 18.34
N TYR A 107 0.02 -8.35 17.56
CA TYR A 107 1.41 -8.09 17.17
C TYR A 107 1.50 -7.01 16.11
N LEU A 108 0.55 -6.95 15.16
CA LEU A 108 0.50 -5.85 14.19
C LEU A 108 0.33 -4.49 14.88
N ARG A 109 -0.58 -4.39 15.86
CA ARG A 109 -0.77 -3.18 16.67
C ARG A 109 0.44 -2.79 17.51
N ALA A 110 1.25 -3.77 17.93
CA ALA A 110 2.43 -3.51 18.76
C ALA A 110 3.70 -3.19 17.96
N LEU A 111 3.88 -3.80 16.78
CA LEU A 111 5.16 -3.80 16.07
C LEU A 111 5.10 -3.04 14.73
N VAL A 112 3.96 -3.02 14.05
CA VAL A 112 3.82 -2.55 12.67
C VAL A 112 3.05 -1.25 12.57
N LEU A 113 1.79 -1.22 13.04
CA LEU A 113 0.92 -0.06 12.90
C LEU A 113 1.44 1.23 13.53
N PRO A 114 2.21 1.22 14.63
CA PRO A 114 2.81 2.45 15.15
C PRO A 114 3.76 3.14 14.17
N TRP A 115 4.44 2.36 13.31
CA TRP A 115 5.32 2.91 12.27
C TRP A 115 4.53 3.51 11.12
N HIS A 116 3.50 2.81 10.63
CA HIS A 116 2.60 3.36 9.61
C HIS A 116 1.93 4.65 10.08
N LYS A 117 1.51 4.72 11.35
CA LYS A 117 0.99 5.95 11.96
C LYS A 117 2.01 7.08 11.90
N ARG A 118 3.26 6.84 12.28
CA ARG A 118 4.34 7.84 12.20
C ARG A 118 4.59 8.32 10.76
N TYR A 119 4.49 7.42 9.75
CA TYR A 119 4.64 7.80 8.34
C TYR A 119 3.47 8.66 7.88
N ALA A 120 2.25 8.30 8.23
CA ALA A 120 1.05 9.08 7.93
C ALA A 120 1.11 10.47 8.60
N GLU A 121 1.46 10.54 9.89
CA GLU A 121 1.64 11.79 10.61
C GLU A 121 2.74 12.66 10.00
N LEU A 122 3.81 12.07 9.46
CA LEU A 122 4.84 12.79 8.73
C LEU A 122 4.26 13.42 7.47
N ALA A 123 3.56 12.66 6.62
CA ALA A 123 2.93 13.17 5.40
C ALA A 123 1.92 14.29 5.72
N HIS A 124 1.03 14.07 6.68
CA HIS A 124 -0.01 15.04 7.07
C HIS A 124 0.55 16.34 7.63
N ARG A 125 1.70 16.33 8.33
CA ARG A 125 2.38 17.58 8.78
C ARG A 125 2.77 18.48 7.64
N TYR A 126 3.02 17.94 6.45
CA TYR A 126 3.32 18.68 5.23
C TYR A 126 2.10 18.88 4.32
N ASN A 127 0.87 18.59 4.82
CA ASN A 127 -0.38 18.60 4.05
C ASN A 127 -0.33 17.66 2.83
N LYS A 128 0.32 16.51 2.96
CA LYS A 128 0.50 15.50 1.91
C LYS A 128 -0.20 14.22 2.31
N MET A 129 -0.50 13.35 1.32
CA MET A 129 -1.29 12.14 1.51
C MET A 129 -0.42 10.96 1.97
N TYR A 130 -1.05 10.03 2.69
CA TYR A 130 -0.49 8.73 2.98
C TYR A 130 -1.38 7.63 2.41
N TRP A 131 -0.94 6.99 1.33
CA TRP A 131 -1.61 5.86 0.70
C TRP A 131 -0.97 4.56 1.15
N PHE A 132 -1.80 3.56 1.37
CA PHE A 132 -1.34 2.28 1.88
C PHE A 132 -1.71 1.14 0.93
N HIS A 133 -0.71 0.37 0.50
CA HIS A 133 -0.90 -0.87 -0.24
C HIS A 133 -0.69 -2.06 0.68
N CYS A 134 -1.64 -2.97 0.69
CA CYS A 134 -1.55 -4.21 1.45
C CYS A 134 -2.33 -5.30 0.75
N CYS A 135 -1.68 -6.42 0.46
CA CYS A 135 -2.33 -7.60 -0.06
C CYS A 135 -3.07 -8.36 1.05
N GLY A 136 -4.08 -9.14 0.62
CA GLY A 136 -4.76 -10.10 1.47
C GLY A 136 -5.81 -9.51 2.42
N TYR A 137 -6.17 -10.31 3.42
CA TYR A 137 -7.23 -10.02 4.38
C TYR A 137 -6.73 -9.13 5.51
N ILE A 138 -7.22 -7.89 5.56
CA ILE A 138 -6.87 -6.89 6.58
C ILE A 138 -8.07 -6.40 7.40
N LEU A 139 -9.23 -7.05 7.28
CA LEU A 139 -10.46 -6.57 7.95
C LEU A 139 -10.36 -6.55 9.48
N GLU A 140 -9.47 -7.38 10.07
CA GLU A 140 -9.23 -7.39 11.52
C GLU A 140 -8.52 -6.13 12.05
N ILE A 141 -7.86 -5.37 11.15
CA ILE A 141 -7.13 -4.14 11.47
C ILE A 141 -7.59 -2.94 10.65
N ILE A 142 -8.66 -3.07 9.88
CA ILE A 142 -9.13 -2.00 8.96
C ILE A 142 -9.50 -0.73 9.71
N GLU A 143 -10.14 -0.85 10.87
CA GLU A 143 -10.48 0.31 11.71
C GLU A 143 -9.24 0.97 12.30
N ASP A 144 -8.21 0.20 12.66
CA ASP A 144 -6.93 0.75 13.10
C ASP A 144 -6.27 1.55 11.96
N LEU A 145 -6.30 1.04 10.72
CA LEU A 145 -5.75 1.74 9.55
C LEU A 145 -6.49 3.05 9.26
N ILE A 146 -7.82 3.06 9.35
CA ILE A 146 -8.65 4.23 9.04
C ILE A 146 -8.60 5.26 10.16
N GLU A 147 -8.80 4.86 11.43
CA GLU A 147 -9.03 5.79 12.52
C GLU A 147 -7.74 6.16 13.28
N ASP A 148 -6.82 5.21 13.47
CA ASP A 148 -5.59 5.44 14.25
C ASP A 148 -4.41 5.81 13.35
N VAL A 149 -4.12 5.00 12.31
CA VAL A 149 -3.06 5.32 11.33
C VAL A 149 -3.48 6.50 10.46
N ARG A 150 -4.77 6.59 10.11
CA ARG A 150 -5.37 7.64 9.28
C ARG A 150 -4.85 7.62 7.84
N VAL A 151 -4.91 6.44 7.23
CA VAL A 151 -4.59 6.30 5.81
C VAL A 151 -5.61 7.08 4.95
N ASP A 152 -5.14 7.81 3.95
CA ASP A 152 -6.01 8.58 3.04
C ASP A 152 -6.61 7.70 1.95
N ALA A 153 -5.88 6.65 1.55
CA ALA A 153 -6.34 5.70 0.55
C ALA A 153 -5.77 4.31 0.78
N ILE A 154 -6.52 3.28 0.39
CA ILE A 154 -6.13 1.87 0.45
C ILE A 154 -6.11 1.28 -0.96
N HIS A 155 -5.11 0.51 -1.24
CA HIS A 155 -4.88 -0.48 -2.27
C HIS A 155 -4.33 -1.74 -1.56
N SER A 156 -4.62 -2.98 -1.85
CA SER A 156 -5.16 -3.60 -3.04
C SER A 156 -6.55 -4.22 -2.78
N PHE A 157 -7.17 -4.76 -3.85
CA PHE A 157 -8.47 -5.42 -3.76
C PHE A 157 -8.46 -6.74 -4.53
N GLN A 158 -8.98 -7.78 -3.89
CA GLN A 158 -9.18 -9.11 -4.48
C GLN A 158 -10.62 -9.53 -4.21
N ASP A 159 -11.37 -9.87 -5.26
CA ASP A 159 -12.80 -10.16 -5.14
C ASP A 159 -13.10 -11.38 -4.24
N ASP A 160 -12.19 -12.35 -4.19
CA ASP A 160 -12.29 -13.52 -3.29
C ASP A 160 -12.17 -13.16 -1.80
N ILE A 161 -11.62 -11.98 -1.47
CA ILE A 161 -11.40 -11.53 -0.09
C ILE A 161 -12.36 -10.40 0.27
N LEU A 162 -12.27 -9.29 -0.47
CA LEU A 162 -13.13 -8.13 -0.32
C LEU A 162 -13.20 -7.37 -1.66
N PRO A 163 -14.28 -7.49 -2.43
CA PRO A 163 -14.48 -6.68 -3.62
C PRO A 163 -14.43 -5.18 -3.29
N VAL A 164 -13.84 -4.38 -4.18
CA VAL A 164 -13.77 -2.91 -4.00
C VAL A 164 -15.14 -2.28 -3.81
N THR A 165 -16.17 -2.81 -4.46
CA THR A 165 -17.56 -2.34 -4.33
C THR A 165 -18.12 -2.54 -2.92
N GLU A 166 -17.75 -3.63 -2.26
CA GLU A 166 -18.12 -3.89 -0.88
C GLU A 166 -17.32 -3.04 0.10
N PHE A 167 -16.02 -2.89 -0.14
CA PHE A 167 -15.17 -1.97 0.61
C PHE A 167 -15.72 -0.54 0.52
N LYS A 168 -16.07 -0.09 -0.67
CA LYS A 168 -16.62 1.25 -0.90
C LYS A 168 -17.90 1.50 -0.11
N LYS A 169 -18.81 0.51 -0.04
CA LYS A 169 -20.05 0.61 0.73
C LYS A 169 -19.80 0.73 2.24
N ARG A 170 -18.78 0.03 2.75
CA ARG A 170 -18.51 0.00 4.20
C ARG A 170 -17.65 1.17 4.67
N TYR A 171 -16.67 1.58 3.86
CA TYR A 171 -15.62 2.49 4.31
C TYR A 171 -15.40 3.71 3.41
N GLY A 172 -16.04 3.76 2.24
CA GLY A 172 -15.76 4.75 1.21
C GLY A 172 -16.14 6.20 1.53
N ASP A 173 -16.81 6.45 2.62
CA ASP A 173 -17.06 7.80 3.18
C ASP A 173 -15.88 8.30 4.03
N ARG A 174 -15.01 7.40 4.52
CA ARG A 174 -13.88 7.70 5.40
C ARG A 174 -12.51 7.60 4.72
N VAL A 175 -12.35 6.66 3.79
CA VAL A 175 -11.07 6.37 3.12
C VAL A 175 -11.28 6.14 1.63
N ALA A 176 -10.31 6.55 0.81
CA ALA A 176 -10.37 6.32 -0.63
C ALA A 176 -9.98 4.89 -1.01
N ALA A 177 -10.59 4.38 -2.10
CA ALA A 177 -10.23 3.10 -2.71
C ALA A 177 -9.43 3.34 -3.99
N LEU A 178 -8.28 2.72 -4.13
CA LEU A 178 -7.43 2.79 -5.32
C LEU A 178 -7.38 1.43 -6.00
N GLY A 179 -7.60 1.38 -7.31
CA GLY A 179 -7.61 0.12 -8.06
C GLY A 179 -9.00 -0.50 -8.14
N GLY A 180 -9.09 -1.79 -7.80
CA GLY A 180 -10.36 -2.50 -7.63
C GLY A 180 -10.77 -3.43 -8.75
N VAL A 181 -10.12 -3.38 -9.93
CA VAL A 181 -10.34 -4.39 -10.96
C VAL A 181 -9.51 -5.62 -10.61
N ASP A 182 -10.19 -6.68 -10.17
CA ASP A 182 -9.55 -7.93 -9.75
C ASP A 182 -8.63 -8.50 -10.83
N VAL A 183 -7.39 -8.86 -10.46
CA VAL A 183 -6.36 -9.28 -11.43
C VAL A 183 -6.71 -10.60 -12.10
N ASP A 184 -7.35 -11.54 -11.41
CA ASP A 184 -7.81 -12.80 -12.02
C ASP A 184 -8.87 -12.53 -13.10
N LYS A 185 -9.82 -11.65 -12.81
CA LYS A 185 -10.82 -11.22 -13.80
C LYS A 185 -10.21 -10.44 -14.95
N LEU A 186 -9.25 -9.56 -14.65
CA LEU A 186 -8.51 -8.82 -15.67
C LEU A 186 -7.74 -9.76 -16.61
N CYS A 187 -7.26 -10.92 -16.11
CA CYS A 187 -6.58 -11.92 -16.92
C CYS A 187 -7.51 -12.76 -17.76
N ARG A 188 -8.69 -13.13 -17.23
CA ARG A 188 -9.48 -14.24 -17.78
C ARG A 188 -10.74 -13.84 -18.51
N LEU A 189 -11.31 -12.66 -18.20
CA LEU A 189 -12.57 -12.26 -18.82
C LEU A 189 -12.37 -11.84 -20.27
N GLU A 190 -13.34 -12.24 -21.09
CA GLU A 190 -13.46 -11.73 -22.46
C GLU A 190 -13.91 -10.26 -22.45
N GLU A 191 -13.62 -9.51 -23.52
CA GLU A 191 -13.85 -8.07 -23.61
C GLU A 191 -15.22 -7.63 -23.09
N ARG A 192 -16.30 -8.28 -23.57
CA ARG A 192 -17.67 -7.90 -23.19
C ARG A 192 -17.92 -8.03 -21.69
N GLU A 193 -17.45 -9.12 -21.11
CA GLU A 193 -17.62 -9.40 -19.68
C GLU A 193 -16.74 -8.48 -18.84
N LEU A 194 -15.50 -8.24 -19.29
CA LEU A 194 -14.57 -7.33 -18.64
C LEU A 194 -15.13 -5.90 -18.60
N ARG A 195 -15.64 -5.40 -19.72
CA ARG A 195 -16.28 -4.08 -19.77
C ARG A 195 -17.47 -3.98 -18.82
N SER A 196 -18.32 -4.99 -18.77
CA SER A 196 -19.47 -5.03 -17.86
C SER A 196 -19.01 -5.03 -16.40
N TYR A 197 -17.97 -5.80 -16.08
CA TYR A 197 -17.40 -5.85 -14.73
C TYR A 197 -16.78 -4.51 -14.33
N VAL A 198 -15.94 -3.91 -15.17
CA VAL A 198 -15.32 -2.59 -14.90
C VAL A 198 -16.40 -1.52 -14.74
N ARG A 199 -17.43 -1.53 -15.58
CA ARG A 199 -18.56 -0.59 -15.47
C ARG A 199 -19.30 -0.72 -14.15
N SER A 200 -19.53 -1.94 -13.67
CA SER A 200 -20.18 -2.17 -12.38
C SER A 200 -19.37 -1.60 -11.20
N ILE A 201 -18.04 -1.64 -11.29
CA ILE A 201 -17.15 -1.01 -10.31
C ILE A 201 -17.30 0.52 -10.38
N LEU A 202 -17.23 1.09 -11.57
CA LEU A 202 -17.36 2.54 -11.78
C LEU A 202 -18.71 3.07 -11.25
N GLU A 203 -19.82 2.42 -11.60
CA GLU A 203 -21.17 2.78 -11.15
C GLU A 203 -21.32 2.73 -9.63
N CYS A 204 -20.62 1.79 -8.97
CA CYS A 204 -20.66 1.65 -7.51
C CYS A 204 -19.74 2.64 -6.78
N CYS A 205 -18.54 2.87 -7.34
CA CYS A 205 -17.45 3.52 -6.61
C CYS A 205 -17.25 4.99 -6.94
N MET A 206 -17.60 5.41 -8.16
CA MET A 206 -17.46 6.81 -8.58
C MET A 206 -18.67 7.68 -8.11
N PRO A 207 -18.54 9.01 -8.09
CA PRO A 207 -17.40 9.81 -8.50
C PRO A 207 -16.44 10.19 -7.36
N THR A 208 -16.66 9.74 -6.13
CA THR A 208 -15.89 10.23 -4.97
C THR A 208 -14.99 9.20 -4.35
N ARG A 209 -13.78 9.64 -3.94
CA ARG A 209 -12.81 8.82 -3.18
C ARG A 209 -12.56 7.44 -3.82
N CYS A 210 -12.41 7.42 -5.15
CA CYS A 210 -12.07 6.23 -5.88
C CYS A 210 -11.22 6.58 -7.10
N ALA A 211 -10.22 5.74 -7.39
CA ALA A 211 -9.48 5.77 -8.63
C ALA A 211 -9.48 4.37 -9.25
N LEU A 212 -9.98 4.26 -10.50
CA LEU A 212 -9.99 3.00 -11.24
C LEU A 212 -8.56 2.54 -11.54
N GLY A 213 -8.31 1.27 -11.34
CA GLY A 213 -7.06 0.60 -11.67
C GLY A 213 -7.15 -0.90 -11.42
N SER A 214 -6.06 -1.62 -11.68
CA SER A 214 -5.97 -3.02 -11.28
C SER A 214 -6.07 -3.19 -9.77
N GLY A 215 -6.63 -4.28 -9.32
CA GLY A 215 -6.77 -4.59 -7.89
C GLY A 215 -5.44 -4.95 -7.21
N ASN A 216 -4.39 -5.20 -7.98
CA ASN A 216 -3.04 -5.46 -7.50
C ASN A 216 -2.01 -5.12 -8.60
N SER A 217 -0.73 -5.42 -8.40
CA SER A 217 0.33 -5.26 -9.38
C SER A 217 -0.04 -5.94 -10.71
N VAL A 218 0.18 -5.23 -11.82
CA VAL A 218 -0.03 -5.78 -13.15
C VAL A 218 1.17 -6.65 -13.52
N THR A 219 0.93 -7.95 -13.61
CA THR A 219 1.93 -8.95 -13.89
C THR A 219 2.04 -9.24 -15.39
N ASN A 220 3.10 -9.92 -15.81
CA ASN A 220 3.38 -10.24 -17.22
C ASN A 220 2.37 -11.22 -17.86
N TYR A 221 1.52 -11.87 -17.10
CA TYR A 221 0.46 -12.74 -17.61
C TYR A 221 -0.89 -12.02 -17.81
N VAL A 222 -1.01 -10.74 -17.42
CA VAL A 222 -2.19 -9.93 -17.75
C VAL A 222 -2.12 -9.57 -19.25
N PRO A 223 -3.12 -9.91 -20.06
CA PRO A 223 -3.16 -9.50 -21.46
C PRO A 223 -3.17 -7.96 -21.55
N VAL A 224 -2.29 -7.42 -22.38
CA VAL A 224 -2.21 -5.95 -22.58
C VAL A 224 -3.55 -5.39 -23.07
N GLU A 225 -4.22 -6.13 -23.93
CA GLU A 225 -5.54 -5.79 -24.48
C GLU A 225 -6.58 -5.61 -23.35
N ASN A 226 -6.59 -6.53 -22.38
CA ASN A 226 -7.52 -6.46 -21.25
C ASN A 226 -7.23 -5.25 -20.35
N TYR A 227 -5.95 -4.94 -20.14
CA TYR A 227 -5.56 -3.74 -19.41
C TYR A 227 -6.02 -2.47 -20.13
N LEU A 228 -5.85 -2.40 -21.46
CA LEU A 228 -6.32 -1.28 -22.27
C LEU A 228 -7.84 -1.17 -22.31
N ILE A 229 -8.57 -2.30 -22.32
CA ILE A 229 -10.03 -2.32 -22.21
C ILE A 229 -10.49 -1.71 -20.88
N MET A 230 -9.84 -2.05 -19.78
CA MET A 230 -10.13 -1.46 -18.48
C MET A 230 -9.97 0.07 -18.49
N LEU A 231 -8.87 0.57 -19.07
CA LEU A 231 -8.62 2.00 -19.17
C LEU A 231 -9.63 2.70 -20.10
N ASP A 232 -9.92 2.11 -21.26
CA ASP A 232 -10.90 2.63 -22.22
C ASP A 232 -12.31 2.73 -21.59
N GLU A 233 -12.71 1.73 -20.81
CA GLU A 233 -14.00 1.76 -20.11
C GLU A 233 -14.05 2.88 -19.05
N GLY A 234 -12.93 3.12 -18.34
CA GLY A 234 -12.80 4.23 -17.42
C GLY A 234 -12.94 5.59 -18.10
N VAL A 235 -12.27 5.78 -19.23
CA VAL A 235 -12.36 7.03 -20.02
C VAL A 235 -13.77 7.26 -20.58
N ARG A 236 -14.47 6.20 -21.02
CA ARG A 236 -15.85 6.31 -21.51
C ARG A 236 -16.88 6.61 -20.43
N TYR A 237 -16.58 6.29 -19.20
CA TYR A 237 -17.47 6.53 -18.06
C TYR A 237 -17.44 8.00 -17.61
N CYS A 238 -16.29 8.67 -17.72
CA CYS A 238 -16.11 10.10 -17.41
C CYS A 238 -16.68 11.00 -18.51
#